data_afdb6135968fe729feb5a5e491373401
#
_entry.id   afdb6135968fe729feb5a5e491373401
#
_cell.length_a   1.000
_cell.length_b   1.000
_cell.length_c   1.000
_cell.angle_alpha   90.00
_cell.angle_beta   90.00
_cell.angle_gamma   90.00
#
_symmetry.space_group_name_H-M   'P 1'
#
loop_
_entity.id
_entity.type
_entity.pdbx_description
1 polymer ?
#
loop_
_entity_poly.entity_id
_entity_poly.type
_entity_poly.pdbx_seq_one_letter_code
_entity_poly.pdbx_strand_id
1 'polypeptide(L)'
;MNTKKFVVLSTVTLMLAATSASPMLGLSNDIFADEIGTKIDTNASLPESKLFNKTVANKDLNSSIDVSYDGNTKITMLIDENQNVIATEISNPVTSEIVAVTRTATEVIVEKTIKGYNGEYDTQTHHFSLAALNENGDINDISSISPRNHYTAWRYTNLAVGTAVFSLLTDVSFGAVVSFFAGIFGITAKAAEWALGYMGAKGLSTGDAIARALDTSGNGWIGLYVRELWNDSQTVYYGTQHKTM
;
A
#
# COMPACT_ATOMS: atom_id res chain seq x y z
N MET A 1 25.75 63.72 -24.00
CA MET A 1 26.25 63.02 -22.81
C MET A 1 25.20 62.03 -22.34
N ASN A 2 25.27 60.79 -22.78
CA ASN A 2 24.24 59.77 -22.51
C ASN A 2 24.82 58.80 -21.46
N THR A 3 24.31 58.88 -20.24
CA THR A 3 24.62 57.97 -19.16
C THR A 3 23.73 56.71 -19.26
N LYS A 4 24.31 55.60 -19.67
CA LYS A 4 23.67 54.28 -19.63
C LYS A 4 23.71 53.76 -18.20
N LYS A 5 22.54 53.53 -17.61
CA LYS A 5 22.39 52.83 -16.34
C LYS A 5 22.51 51.32 -16.58
N PHE A 6 23.51 50.71 -16.00
CA PHE A 6 23.65 49.25 -15.92
C PHE A 6 22.77 48.76 -14.75
N VAL A 7 21.82 47.85 -15.10
CA VAL A 7 21.09 47.07 -14.12
C VAL A 7 21.87 45.76 -13.93
N VAL A 8 22.45 45.61 -12.73
CA VAL A 8 23.08 44.35 -12.32
C VAL A 8 21.98 43.41 -11.82
N LEU A 9 21.68 42.35 -12.60
CA LEU A 9 20.78 41.30 -12.20
C LEU A 9 21.58 40.31 -11.34
N SER A 10 21.34 40.34 -10.04
CA SER A 10 21.95 39.40 -9.10
C SER A 10 21.18 38.10 -9.14
N THR A 11 21.75 37.06 -9.82
CA THR A 11 21.26 35.69 -9.75
C THR A 11 21.69 35.08 -8.42
N VAL A 12 20.72 34.87 -7.52
CA VAL A 12 20.92 34.05 -6.34
C VAL A 12 20.86 32.60 -6.73
N THR A 13 22.02 31.96 -6.84
CA THR A 13 22.12 30.51 -7.02
C THR A 13 21.88 29.85 -5.68
N LEU A 14 20.69 29.26 -5.51
CA LEU A 14 20.36 28.43 -4.37
C LEU A 14 21.03 27.06 -4.57
N MET A 15 22.19 26.86 -3.92
CA MET A 15 22.79 25.52 -3.84
C MET A 15 21.97 24.70 -2.85
N LEU A 16 21.17 23.78 -3.38
CA LEU A 16 20.55 22.71 -2.60
C LEU A 16 21.63 21.67 -2.32
N ALA A 17 22.22 21.73 -1.14
CA ALA A 17 23.07 20.65 -0.65
C ALA A 17 22.19 19.43 -0.37
N ALA A 18 22.24 18.45 -1.26
CA ALA A 18 21.66 17.15 -1.01
C ALA A 18 22.51 16.43 0.05
N THR A 19 22.16 16.61 1.31
CA THR A 19 22.63 15.74 2.38
C THR A 19 21.85 14.45 2.29
N SER A 20 22.47 13.41 1.77
CA SER A 20 21.99 12.02 1.86
C SER A 20 22.12 11.55 3.31
N ALA A 21 21.22 11.99 4.17
CA ALA A 21 20.98 11.38 5.46
C ALA A 21 19.93 10.30 5.26
N SER A 22 20.34 9.05 5.33
CA SER A 22 19.43 7.92 5.46
C SER A 22 18.57 8.12 6.70
N PRO A 23 17.25 8.20 6.61
CA PRO A 23 16.41 8.18 7.78
C PRO A 23 16.24 6.73 8.25
N MET A 24 17.24 6.23 8.97
CA MET A 24 17.03 5.20 9.95
C MET A 24 16.75 5.93 11.24
N LEU A 25 15.47 6.16 11.58
CA LEU A 25 15.05 6.32 12.97
C LEU A 25 13.55 6.70 13.01
N GLY A 26 12.77 5.82 13.61
CA GLY A 26 11.62 6.21 14.41
C GLY A 26 10.51 6.94 13.69
N LEU A 27 9.91 6.34 12.67
CA LEU A 27 8.56 6.74 12.29
C LEU A 27 7.59 6.02 13.22
N SER A 28 7.27 6.75 14.30
CA SER A 28 6.06 6.57 15.08
C SER A 28 4.84 6.50 14.14
N ASN A 29 3.75 6.00 14.68
CA ASN A 29 2.45 5.81 14.07
C ASN A 29 1.81 7.01 13.34
N ASP A 30 2.59 8.03 12.98
CA ASP A 30 2.13 9.31 12.43
C ASP A 30 2.11 9.37 10.90
N ILE A 31 2.32 8.24 10.20
CA ILE A 31 2.31 8.24 8.72
C ILE A 31 0.93 8.59 8.15
N PHE A 32 -0.12 8.52 8.95
CA PHE A 32 -1.48 8.84 8.55
C PHE A 32 -2.07 10.10 9.20
N ALA A 33 -1.28 10.86 9.97
CA ALA A 33 -1.83 11.91 10.83
C ALA A 33 -1.59 13.35 10.33
N ASP A 34 -0.96 13.58 9.19
CA ASP A 34 -0.61 14.95 8.79
C ASP A 34 -1.16 15.35 7.42
N GLU A 35 -2.49 15.43 7.36
CA GLU A 35 -3.23 16.47 6.65
C GLU A 35 -4.64 16.53 7.21
N ILE A 36 -4.87 17.47 8.14
CA ILE A 36 -6.23 17.88 8.54
C ILE A 36 -6.86 18.58 7.33
N GLY A 37 -7.29 17.78 6.37
CA GLY A 37 -8.15 18.21 5.28
C GLY A 37 -9.48 18.65 5.88
N THR A 38 -9.89 19.86 5.62
CA THR A 38 -11.20 20.42 5.96
C THR A 38 -12.28 19.38 5.77
N LYS A 39 -12.95 18.98 6.86
CA LYS A 39 -14.16 18.16 6.82
C LYS A 39 -15.14 18.78 5.84
N ILE A 40 -15.31 18.16 4.68
CA ILE A 40 -16.48 18.41 3.86
C ILE A 40 -17.58 17.57 4.51
N ASP A 41 -18.44 18.22 5.29
CA ASP A 41 -19.70 17.64 5.75
C ASP A 41 -20.61 17.42 4.54
N THR A 42 -20.35 16.35 3.81
CA THR A 42 -21.34 15.83 2.88
C THR A 42 -22.24 14.88 3.66
N ASN A 43 -23.45 15.33 4.00
CA ASN A 43 -24.49 14.56 4.66
C ASN A 43 -25.03 13.36 3.85
N ALA A 44 -24.32 12.90 2.85
CA ALA A 44 -24.60 11.65 2.15
C ALA A 44 -23.77 10.57 2.82
N SER A 45 -24.31 9.89 3.82
CA SER A 45 -23.67 8.70 4.36
C SER A 45 -23.60 7.65 3.25
N LEU A 46 -22.37 7.29 2.85
CA LEU A 46 -22.16 6.11 2.03
C LEU A 46 -22.64 4.87 2.78
N PRO A 47 -23.22 3.87 2.11
CA PRO A 47 -23.52 2.60 2.75
C PRO A 47 -22.21 1.96 3.22
N GLU A 48 -22.28 1.25 4.33
CA GLU A 48 -21.13 0.46 4.80
C GLU A 48 -21.05 -0.86 4.02
N SER A 49 -19.81 -1.34 3.80
CA SER A 49 -19.57 -2.62 3.17
C SER A 49 -20.13 -3.77 4.03
N LYS A 50 -20.94 -4.63 3.42
CA LYS A 50 -21.51 -5.80 4.10
C LYS A 50 -20.43 -6.82 4.46
N LEU A 51 -19.44 -7.00 3.59
CA LEU A 51 -18.36 -7.95 3.77
C LEU A 51 -17.43 -7.50 4.90
N PHE A 52 -17.01 -6.23 4.88
CA PHE A 52 -16.17 -5.66 5.92
C PHE A 52 -16.86 -5.71 7.29
N ASN A 53 -18.13 -5.29 7.36
CA ASN A 53 -18.90 -5.32 8.61
C ASN A 53 -19.08 -6.74 9.16
N LYS A 54 -19.28 -7.74 8.29
CA LYS A 54 -19.33 -9.14 8.69
C LYS A 54 -17.99 -9.59 9.30
N THR A 55 -16.88 -9.20 8.69
CA THR A 55 -15.54 -9.51 9.20
C THR A 55 -15.25 -8.82 10.52
N VAL A 56 -15.61 -7.54 10.64
CA VAL A 56 -15.48 -6.78 11.89
C VAL A 56 -16.33 -7.38 13.01
N ALA A 57 -17.57 -7.81 12.71
CA ALA A 57 -18.45 -8.44 13.69
C ALA A 57 -17.92 -9.78 14.21
N ASN A 58 -17.14 -10.49 13.40
CA ASN A 58 -16.54 -11.79 13.74
C ASN A 58 -15.06 -11.67 14.15
N LYS A 59 -14.58 -10.45 14.42
CA LYS A 59 -13.18 -10.24 14.82
C LYS A 59 -12.90 -10.87 16.18
N ASP A 60 -11.70 -11.40 16.34
CA ASP A 60 -11.19 -11.85 17.62
C ASP A 60 -11.03 -10.67 18.59
N LEU A 61 -11.08 -10.95 19.90
CA LEU A 61 -10.91 -9.93 20.94
C LEU A 61 -9.59 -9.15 20.85
N ASN A 62 -8.57 -9.74 20.21
CA ASN A 62 -7.23 -9.16 20.08
C ASN A 62 -7.03 -8.31 18.80
N SER A 63 -8.08 -8.08 18.02
CA SER A 63 -7.98 -7.23 16.83
C SER A 63 -8.46 -5.79 17.12
N SER A 64 -7.87 -4.82 16.43
CA SER A 64 -8.20 -3.40 16.52
C SER A 64 -8.70 -2.85 15.19
N ILE A 65 -9.45 -1.75 15.23
CA ILE A 65 -9.86 -0.99 14.06
C ILE A 65 -9.07 0.31 14.06
N ASP A 66 -8.43 0.59 12.93
CA ASP A 66 -7.78 1.86 12.65
C ASP A 66 -8.55 2.60 11.54
N VAL A 67 -8.74 3.92 11.70
CA VAL A 67 -9.45 4.78 10.76
C VAL A 67 -8.57 5.97 10.45
N SER A 68 -8.24 6.15 9.19
CA SER A 68 -7.45 7.27 8.70
C SER A 68 -8.13 7.93 7.50
N TYR A 69 -7.65 9.10 7.11
CA TYR A 69 -8.14 9.86 5.96
C TYR A 69 -6.96 10.27 5.09
N ASP A 70 -7.12 10.12 3.78
CA ASP A 70 -6.19 10.58 2.78
C ASP A 70 -6.97 11.44 1.77
N GLY A 71 -6.90 12.76 1.94
CA GLY A 71 -7.79 13.70 1.28
C GLY A 71 -9.26 13.42 1.64
N ASN A 72 -10.08 13.16 0.63
CA ASN A 72 -11.50 12.81 0.80
C ASN A 72 -11.74 11.31 1.02
N THR A 73 -10.70 10.49 0.95
CA THR A 73 -10.83 9.04 1.09
C THR A 73 -10.72 8.64 2.55
N LYS A 74 -11.73 7.97 3.06
CA LYS A 74 -11.69 7.32 4.37
C LYS A 74 -11.14 5.91 4.20
N ILE A 75 -10.16 5.56 5.01
CA ILE A 75 -9.53 4.24 5.05
C ILE A 75 -9.82 3.64 6.43
N THR A 76 -10.42 2.46 6.45
CA THR A 76 -10.70 1.71 7.68
C THR A 76 -9.97 0.38 7.59
N MET A 77 -9.15 0.05 8.57
CA MET A 77 -8.39 -1.20 8.62
C MET A 77 -8.78 -2.00 9.86
N LEU A 78 -8.90 -3.31 9.71
CA LEU A 78 -8.97 -4.27 10.79
C LEU A 78 -7.58 -4.91 10.94
N ILE A 79 -6.97 -4.76 12.11
CA ILE A 79 -5.57 -5.11 12.38
C ILE A 79 -5.52 -6.18 13.45
N ASP A 80 -4.74 -7.24 13.24
CA ASP A 80 -4.51 -8.31 14.21
C ASP A 80 -3.49 -7.91 15.30
N GLU A 81 -3.27 -8.78 16.26
CA GLU A 81 -2.30 -8.58 17.36
C GLU A 81 -0.84 -8.42 16.87
N ASN A 82 -0.52 -8.94 15.69
CA ASN A 82 0.80 -8.84 15.07
C ASN A 82 0.94 -7.60 14.17
N GLN A 83 -0.01 -6.66 14.24
CA GLN A 83 -0.09 -5.47 13.40
C GLN A 83 -0.31 -5.76 11.91
N ASN A 84 -0.75 -6.98 11.52
CA ASN A 84 -1.11 -7.26 10.15
C ASN A 84 -2.54 -6.79 9.84
N VAL A 85 -2.73 -6.27 8.65
CA VAL A 85 -4.06 -5.84 8.18
C VAL A 85 -4.80 -7.07 7.63
N ILE A 86 -5.91 -7.43 8.25
CA ILE A 86 -6.73 -8.58 7.85
C ILE A 86 -7.94 -8.20 7.01
N ALA A 87 -8.38 -6.95 7.10
CA ALA A 87 -9.39 -6.39 6.21
C ALA A 87 -9.19 -4.88 6.05
N THR A 88 -9.60 -4.35 4.90
CA THR A 88 -9.54 -2.92 4.60
C THR A 88 -10.82 -2.48 3.91
N GLU A 89 -11.35 -1.33 4.30
CA GLU A 89 -12.41 -0.63 3.57
C GLU A 89 -11.91 0.76 3.17
N ILE A 90 -12.04 1.07 1.90
CA ILE A 90 -11.70 2.36 1.31
C ILE A 90 -12.97 2.97 0.78
N SER A 91 -13.35 4.13 1.29
CA SER A 91 -14.55 4.83 0.87
C SER A 91 -14.25 6.26 0.44
N ASN A 92 -14.76 6.63 -0.73
CA ASN A 92 -14.60 7.97 -1.29
C ASN A 92 -15.98 8.61 -1.51
N PRO A 93 -16.38 9.60 -0.70
CA PRO A 93 -17.70 10.24 -0.82
C PRO A 93 -17.85 11.05 -2.11
N VAL A 94 -16.75 11.49 -2.74
CA VAL A 94 -16.79 12.26 -4.00
C VAL A 94 -17.19 11.37 -5.16
N THR A 95 -16.58 10.18 -5.28
CA THR A 95 -16.93 9.20 -6.31
C THR A 95 -18.11 8.32 -5.93
N SER A 96 -18.57 8.39 -4.68
CA SER A 96 -19.60 7.51 -4.14
C SER A 96 -19.23 6.02 -4.29
N GLU A 97 -17.95 5.70 -4.12
CA GLU A 97 -17.39 4.38 -4.27
C GLU A 97 -16.88 3.85 -2.92
N ILE A 98 -17.11 2.57 -2.68
CA ILE A 98 -16.52 1.83 -1.57
C ILE A 98 -15.85 0.59 -2.15
N VAL A 99 -14.61 0.35 -1.75
CA VAL A 99 -13.89 -0.90 -2.04
C VAL A 99 -13.46 -1.50 -0.73
N ALA A 100 -13.95 -2.70 -0.44
CA ALA A 100 -13.56 -3.46 0.74
C ALA A 100 -12.81 -4.71 0.35
N VAL A 101 -11.75 -5.01 1.06
CA VAL A 101 -10.99 -6.24 0.92
C VAL A 101 -11.00 -7.01 2.23
N THR A 102 -11.23 -8.31 2.14
CA THR A 102 -11.11 -9.25 3.26
C THR A 102 -10.25 -10.41 2.83
N ARG A 103 -9.24 -10.72 3.63
CA ARG A 103 -8.38 -11.87 3.40
C ARG A 103 -8.82 -13.04 4.27
N THR A 104 -8.96 -14.22 3.65
CA THR A 104 -9.13 -15.50 4.33
C THR A 104 -7.83 -16.33 4.23
N ALA A 105 -7.87 -17.58 4.68
CA ALA A 105 -6.74 -18.49 4.53
C ALA A 105 -6.45 -18.88 3.07
N THR A 106 -7.45 -18.83 2.18
CA THR A 106 -7.37 -19.38 0.82
C THR A 106 -7.67 -18.36 -0.29
N GLU A 107 -8.28 -17.25 0.05
CA GLU A 107 -8.73 -16.26 -0.94
C GLU A 107 -8.70 -14.83 -0.39
N VAL A 108 -8.68 -13.89 -1.32
CA VAL A 108 -9.01 -12.48 -1.09
C VAL A 108 -10.39 -12.23 -1.66
N ILE A 109 -11.27 -11.66 -0.86
CA ILE A 109 -12.62 -11.29 -1.26
C ILE A 109 -12.66 -9.76 -1.35
N VAL A 110 -13.04 -9.24 -2.51
CA VAL A 110 -13.18 -7.81 -2.75
C VAL A 110 -14.63 -7.49 -3.05
N GLU A 111 -15.20 -6.59 -2.27
CA GLU A 111 -16.52 -6.03 -2.47
C GLU A 111 -16.38 -4.61 -2.99
N LYS A 112 -16.91 -4.34 -4.17
CA LYS A 112 -16.95 -3.01 -4.77
C LYS A 112 -18.38 -2.51 -4.82
N THR A 113 -18.66 -1.40 -4.17
CA THR A 113 -19.97 -0.74 -4.13
C THR A 113 -19.88 0.61 -4.83
N ILE A 114 -20.73 0.84 -5.80
CA ILE A 114 -20.83 2.09 -6.55
C ILE A 114 -22.27 2.59 -6.57
N LYS A 115 -22.45 3.90 -6.59
CA LYS A 115 -23.77 4.51 -6.74
C LYS A 115 -24.18 4.54 -8.20
N GLY A 116 -25.29 3.88 -8.52
CA GLY A 116 -25.89 3.88 -9.85
C GLY A 116 -26.56 5.22 -10.22
N TYR A 117 -26.89 5.40 -11.49
CA TYR A 117 -27.57 6.59 -11.99
C TYR A 117 -28.97 6.81 -11.38
N ASN A 118 -29.62 5.75 -10.93
CA ASN A 118 -30.91 5.80 -10.23
C ASN A 118 -30.79 6.21 -8.76
N GLY A 119 -29.56 6.42 -8.27
CA GLY A 119 -29.26 6.76 -6.87
C GLY A 119 -29.16 5.56 -5.96
N GLU A 120 -29.42 4.34 -6.42
CA GLU A 120 -29.23 3.10 -5.67
C GLU A 120 -27.76 2.67 -5.72
N TYR A 121 -27.37 1.86 -4.72
CA TYR A 121 -26.01 1.32 -4.67
C TYR A 121 -26.01 -0.10 -5.23
N ASP A 122 -25.11 -0.33 -6.19
CA ASP A 122 -24.81 -1.66 -6.73
C ASP A 122 -23.53 -2.18 -6.08
N THR A 123 -23.56 -3.43 -5.64
CA THR A 123 -22.45 -4.08 -4.96
C THR A 123 -22.06 -5.34 -5.70
N GLN A 124 -20.80 -5.41 -6.10
CA GLN A 124 -20.20 -6.55 -6.77
C GLN A 124 -19.17 -7.19 -5.86
N THR A 125 -19.22 -8.51 -5.72
CA THR A 125 -18.26 -9.28 -4.92
C THR A 125 -17.39 -10.12 -5.85
N HIS A 126 -16.08 -10.02 -5.67
CA HIS A 126 -15.08 -10.75 -6.43
C HIS A 126 -14.24 -11.62 -5.50
N HIS A 127 -13.95 -12.85 -5.94
CA HIS A 127 -13.15 -13.84 -5.22
C HIS A 127 -11.86 -14.10 -5.98
N PHE A 128 -10.72 -13.95 -5.31
CA PHE A 128 -9.38 -14.16 -5.87
C PHE A 128 -8.63 -15.18 -5.02
N SER A 129 -8.26 -16.31 -5.62
CA SER A 129 -7.49 -17.35 -4.92
C SER A 129 -6.14 -16.85 -4.46
N LEU A 130 -5.75 -17.20 -3.22
CA LEU A 130 -4.37 -17.17 -2.79
C LEU A 130 -3.73 -18.46 -3.30
N ALA A 131 -2.85 -18.35 -4.30
CA ALA A 131 -2.22 -19.49 -4.94
C ALA A 131 -0.88 -19.80 -4.28
N ALA A 132 -0.61 -21.07 -3.97
CA ALA A 132 0.73 -21.54 -3.71
C ALA A 132 1.43 -21.74 -5.06
N LEU A 133 2.39 -20.88 -5.41
CA LEU A 133 3.29 -21.12 -6.53
C LEU A 133 4.31 -22.18 -6.09
N ASN A 134 4.61 -23.14 -6.96
CA ASN A 134 5.59 -24.17 -6.68
C ASN A 134 6.94 -23.56 -6.35
N GLU A 135 7.64 -24.12 -5.36
CA GLU A 135 8.88 -23.63 -4.74
C GLU A 135 10.10 -23.50 -5.67
N ASN A 136 9.98 -23.81 -6.95
CA ASN A 136 11.10 -23.84 -7.91
C ASN A 136 11.45 -22.48 -8.55
N GLY A 137 11.00 -21.39 -8.00
CA GLY A 137 11.41 -20.05 -8.42
C GLY A 137 12.66 -19.56 -7.68
N ASP A 138 13.77 -20.28 -7.78
CA ASP A 138 15.07 -19.81 -7.29
C ASP A 138 15.54 -18.63 -8.16
N ILE A 139 15.09 -17.44 -7.79
CA ILE A 139 15.59 -16.22 -8.42
C ILE A 139 16.83 -15.80 -7.64
N ASN A 140 17.97 -16.15 -8.16
CA ASN A 140 19.25 -15.60 -7.76
C ASN A 140 19.29 -14.09 -8.09
N ASP A 141 18.63 -13.28 -7.28
CA ASP A 141 18.79 -11.84 -7.34
C ASP A 141 20.08 -11.46 -6.62
N ILE A 142 21.15 -11.38 -7.39
CA ILE A 142 22.42 -10.81 -6.94
C ILE A 142 22.24 -9.28 -6.92
N SER A 143 21.41 -8.79 -5.99
CA SER A 143 21.30 -7.36 -5.77
C SER A 143 22.43 -6.88 -4.89
N SER A 144 23.16 -5.90 -5.39
CA SER A 144 24.28 -5.15 -4.83
C SER A 144 24.34 -5.16 -3.30
N ILE A 145 25.33 -5.83 -2.76
CA ILE A 145 25.70 -5.85 -1.36
C ILE A 145 26.11 -4.43 -0.95
N SER A 146 25.30 -3.79 -0.13
CA SER A 146 25.75 -2.61 0.60
C SER A 146 26.79 -3.04 1.64
N PRO A 147 27.98 -2.39 1.75
CA PRO A 147 29.10 -2.88 2.56
C PRO A 147 28.88 -2.87 4.08
N ARG A 148 27.67 -2.63 4.55
CA ARG A 148 27.35 -2.55 5.99
C ARG A 148 26.16 -3.38 6.44
N ASN A 149 25.45 -4.04 5.52
CA ASN A 149 24.27 -4.83 5.83
C ASN A 149 24.25 -6.13 5.04
N HIS A 150 23.95 -7.22 5.73
CA HIS A 150 23.76 -8.52 5.10
C HIS A 150 22.27 -8.73 4.80
N TYR A 151 21.95 -9.04 3.52
CA TYR A 151 20.62 -9.43 3.10
C TYR A 151 20.59 -10.92 2.81
N THR A 152 19.60 -11.61 3.33
CA THR A 152 19.34 -12.99 2.89
C THR A 152 18.80 -12.99 1.46
N ALA A 153 18.83 -14.15 0.78
CA ALA A 153 18.16 -14.32 -0.49
C ALA A 153 16.65 -14.06 -0.35
N TRP A 154 16.03 -13.59 -1.43
CA TRP A 154 14.57 -13.46 -1.48
C TRP A 154 13.92 -14.83 -1.41
N ARG A 155 12.93 -14.98 -0.55
CA ARG A 155 12.17 -16.21 -0.36
C ARG A 155 10.69 -15.93 -0.65
N TYR A 156 10.10 -16.75 -1.48
CA TYR A 156 8.67 -16.73 -1.74
C TYR A 156 7.86 -17.11 -0.49
N THR A 157 6.77 -16.40 -0.21
CA THR A 157 5.94 -16.62 0.99
C THR A 157 4.81 -17.64 0.78
N ASN A 158 4.71 -18.24 -0.40
CA ASN A 158 3.56 -19.05 -0.82
C ASN A 158 2.23 -18.27 -0.88
N LEU A 159 2.33 -16.95 -1.03
CA LEU A 159 1.17 -16.09 -1.22
C LEU A 159 1.27 -15.41 -2.58
N ALA A 160 0.26 -15.63 -3.41
CA ALA A 160 0.09 -14.90 -4.67
C ALA A 160 -1.39 -14.61 -4.91
N VAL A 161 -1.64 -13.54 -5.63
CA VAL A 161 -2.98 -13.12 -6.03
C VAL A 161 -2.95 -12.68 -7.50
N GLY A 162 -4.03 -12.93 -8.24
CA GLY A 162 -4.14 -12.48 -9.62
C GLY A 162 -4.14 -10.95 -9.73
N THR A 163 -3.52 -10.41 -10.79
CA THR A 163 -3.41 -8.96 -11.05
C THR A 163 -4.78 -8.27 -11.12
N ALA A 164 -5.84 -8.99 -11.50
CA ALA A 164 -7.20 -8.46 -11.63
C ALA A 164 -7.77 -7.88 -10.32
N VAL A 165 -7.24 -8.27 -9.15
CA VAL A 165 -7.69 -7.70 -7.87
C VAL A 165 -7.40 -6.20 -7.81
N PHE A 166 -6.30 -5.76 -8.38
CA PHE A 166 -5.92 -4.34 -8.38
C PHE A 166 -6.70 -3.51 -9.40
N SER A 167 -7.22 -4.13 -10.48
CA SER A 167 -8.04 -3.41 -11.46
C SER A 167 -9.35 -2.86 -10.88
N LEU A 168 -9.74 -3.32 -9.70
CA LEU A 168 -10.91 -2.80 -8.98
C LEU A 168 -10.64 -1.44 -8.31
N LEU A 169 -9.36 -1.07 -8.14
CA LEU A 169 -8.97 0.23 -7.59
C LEU A 169 -8.90 1.28 -8.71
N THR A 170 -9.68 2.34 -8.57
CA THR A 170 -9.67 3.48 -9.47
C THR A 170 -9.52 4.77 -8.67
N ASP A 171 -8.66 5.67 -9.14
CA ASP A 171 -8.44 7.02 -8.57
C ASP A 171 -8.26 7.03 -7.05
N VAL A 172 -7.36 6.17 -6.57
CA VAL A 172 -7.05 6.05 -5.14
C VAL A 172 -5.73 6.72 -4.79
N SER A 173 -5.66 7.22 -3.56
CA SER A 173 -4.45 7.76 -2.96
C SER A 173 -3.43 6.65 -2.67
N PHE A 174 -2.16 7.04 -2.51
CA PHE A 174 -1.12 6.07 -2.17
C PHE A 174 -1.37 5.38 -0.83
N GLY A 175 -1.89 6.10 0.17
CA GLY A 175 -2.27 5.52 1.46
C GLY A 175 -3.35 4.44 1.35
N ALA A 176 -4.35 4.66 0.49
CA ALA A 176 -5.38 3.67 0.20
C ALA A 176 -4.78 2.43 -0.49
N VAL A 177 -3.85 2.61 -1.43
CA VAL A 177 -3.15 1.50 -2.10
C VAL A 177 -2.34 0.69 -1.10
N VAL A 178 -1.60 1.36 -0.19
CA VAL A 178 -0.84 0.69 0.89
C VAL A 178 -1.75 -0.17 1.75
N SER A 179 -2.87 0.40 2.19
CA SER A 179 -3.82 -0.29 3.06
C SER A 179 -4.49 -1.47 2.36
N PHE A 180 -4.85 -1.30 1.09
CA PHE A 180 -5.42 -2.36 0.26
C PHE A 180 -4.42 -3.52 0.06
N PHE A 181 -3.18 -3.19 -0.31
CA PHE A 181 -2.12 -4.17 -0.47
C PHE A 181 -1.82 -4.92 0.85
N ALA A 182 -1.77 -4.20 1.97
CA ALA A 182 -1.56 -4.79 3.28
C ALA A 182 -2.67 -5.80 3.63
N GLY A 183 -3.94 -5.44 3.36
CA GLY A 183 -5.08 -6.32 3.56
C GLY A 183 -5.06 -7.56 2.66
N ILE A 184 -4.64 -7.41 1.39
CA ILE A 184 -4.52 -8.53 0.45
C ILE A 184 -3.53 -9.58 0.95
N PHE A 185 -2.34 -9.14 1.37
CA PHE A 185 -1.26 -10.06 1.74
C PHE A 185 -1.21 -10.37 3.25
N GLY A 186 -2.04 -9.71 4.07
CA GLY A 186 -2.04 -9.90 5.51
C GLY A 186 -0.69 -9.53 6.14
N ILE A 187 -0.14 -8.39 5.74
CA ILE A 187 1.10 -7.82 6.27
C ILE A 187 0.82 -6.46 6.91
N THR A 188 1.79 -5.92 7.62
CA THR A 188 1.62 -4.58 8.21
C THR A 188 1.55 -3.50 7.12
N ALA A 189 0.84 -2.40 7.37
CA ALA A 189 0.80 -1.27 6.45
C ALA A 189 2.21 -0.73 6.13
N LYS A 190 3.11 -0.70 7.12
CA LYS A 190 4.50 -0.30 6.93
C LYS A 190 5.26 -1.25 5.99
N ALA A 191 5.06 -2.55 6.12
CA ALA A 191 5.66 -3.54 5.22
C ALA A 191 5.13 -3.41 3.79
N ALA A 192 3.82 -3.12 3.65
CA ALA A 192 3.17 -2.87 2.37
C ALA A 192 3.69 -1.58 1.70
N GLU A 193 3.79 -0.49 2.44
CA GLU A 193 4.36 0.78 1.95
C GLU A 193 5.77 0.57 1.42
N TRP A 194 6.58 -0.19 2.16
CA TRP A 194 7.94 -0.48 1.76
C TRP A 194 8.00 -1.32 0.48
N ALA A 195 7.20 -2.39 0.39
CA ALA A 195 7.11 -3.23 -0.80
C ALA A 195 6.67 -2.45 -2.04
N LEU A 196 5.62 -1.64 -1.91
CA LEU A 196 5.12 -0.78 -3.00
C LEU A 196 6.15 0.25 -3.43
N GLY A 197 6.86 0.87 -2.48
CA GLY A 197 7.96 1.80 -2.76
C GLY A 197 9.12 1.12 -3.48
N TYR A 198 9.52 -0.06 -3.05
CA TYR A 198 10.58 -0.86 -3.67
C TYR A 198 10.24 -1.26 -5.11
N MET A 199 8.99 -1.62 -5.38
CA MET A 199 8.51 -2.02 -6.70
C MET A 199 8.20 -0.82 -7.62
N GLY A 200 8.41 0.41 -7.17
CA GLY A 200 8.16 1.61 -7.97
C GLY A 200 6.67 1.94 -8.14
N ALA A 201 5.80 1.38 -7.30
CA ALA A 201 4.36 1.64 -7.38
C ALA A 201 3.96 2.98 -6.71
N LYS A 202 4.88 3.65 -6.03
CA LYS A 202 4.64 4.94 -5.39
C LYS A 202 4.26 6.00 -6.43
N GLY A 203 3.13 6.67 -6.20
CA GLY A 203 2.58 7.68 -7.12
C GLY A 203 1.70 7.11 -8.24
N LEU A 204 1.51 5.79 -8.31
CA LEU A 204 0.53 5.19 -9.19
C LEU A 204 -0.85 5.23 -8.51
N SER A 205 -1.88 5.69 -9.24
CA SER A 205 -3.24 5.89 -8.74
C SER A 205 -4.28 4.98 -9.40
N THR A 206 -3.88 4.20 -10.40
CA THR A 206 -4.79 3.28 -11.09
C THR A 206 -4.40 1.84 -10.84
N GLY A 207 -5.38 0.97 -10.60
CA GLY A 207 -5.17 -0.44 -10.31
C GLY A 207 -4.36 -1.17 -11.38
N ASP A 208 -4.60 -0.88 -12.67
CA ASP A 208 -3.86 -1.48 -13.77
C ASP A 208 -2.37 -1.09 -13.79
N ALA A 209 -2.06 0.18 -13.47
CA ALA A 209 -0.67 0.62 -13.39
C ALA A 209 0.05 -0.04 -12.21
N ILE A 210 -0.64 -0.13 -11.07
CA ILE A 210 -0.14 -0.81 -9.87
C ILE A 210 0.08 -2.29 -10.15
N ALA A 211 -0.89 -2.98 -10.73
CA ALA A 211 -0.78 -4.39 -11.08
C ALA A 211 0.45 -4.67 -11.96
N ARG A 212 0.66 -3.85 -13.00
CA ARG A 212 1.85 -3.97 -13.88
C ARG A 212 3.17 -3.70 -13.17
N ALA A 213 3.20 -2.80 -12.20
CA ALA A 213 4.42 -2.54 -11.42
C ALA A 213 4.74 -3.69 -10.46
N LEU A 214 3.72 -4.40 -9.97
CA LEU A 214 3.86 -5.47 -9.00
C LEU A 214 4.10 -6.85 -9.64
N ASP A 215 3.52 -7.11 -10.81
CA ASP A 215 3.73 -8.33 -11.61
C ASP A 215 4.93 -8.14 -12.55
N THR A 216 6.13 -8.26 -12.01
CA THR A 216 7.37 -8.11 -12.80
C THR A 216 7.65 -9.28 -13.72
N SER A 217 7.03 -10.42 -13.47
CA SER A 217 7.13 -11.62 -14.30
C SER A 217 6.21 -11.58 -15.53
N GLY A 218 5.16 -10.74 -15.49
CA GLY A 218 4.17 -10.62 -16.56
C GLY A 218 3.29 -11.86 -16.73
N ASN A 219 3.17 -12.68 -15.69
CA ASN A 219 2.41 -13.94 -15.72
C ASN A 219 0.96 -13.79 -15.24
N GLY A 220 0.53 -12.59 -14.87
CA GLY A 220 -0.81 -12.33 -14.36
C GLY A 220 -0.97 -12.60 -12.85
N TRP A 221 0.12 -12.90 -12.16
CA TRP A 221 0.13 -13.16 -10.73
C TRP A 221 1.14 -12.27 -10.00
N ILE A 222 0.75 -11.80 -8.83
CA ILE A 222 1.60 -11.02 -7.94
C ILE A 222 1.93 -11.90 -6.74
N GLY A 223 3.15 -12.41 -6.69
CA GLY A 223 3.67 -13.22 -5.58
C GLY A 223 4.36 -12.33 -4.55
N LEU A 224 4.18 -12.61 -3.26
CA LEU A 224 4.86 -11.91 -2.18
C LEU A 224 6.16 -12.63 -1.81
N TYR A 225 7.25 -11.89 -1.79
CA TYR A 225 8.59 -12.34 -1.40
C TYR A 225 9.10 -11.58 -0.20
N VAL A 226 9.90 -12.24 0.63
CA VAL A 226 10.53 -11.67 1.81
C VAL A 226 12.01 -11.96 1.84
N ARG A 227 12.77 -11.06 2.46
CA ARG A 227 14.16 -11.30 2.87
C ARG A 227 14.43 -10.64 4.21
N GLU A 228 15.43 -11.14 4.91
CA GLU A 228 15.87 -10.59 6.18
C GLU A 228 17.05 -9.65 5.99
N LEU A 229 17.11 -8.64 6.83
CA LEU A 229 18.19 -7.68 6.89
C LEU A 229 18.92 -7.85 8.23
N TRP A 230 20.20 -8.10 8.16
CA TRP A 230 21.08 -8.30 9.30
C TRP A 230 22.27 -7.34 9.24
N ASN A 231 23.01 -7.20 10.35
CA ASN A 231 24.33 -6.58 10.30
C ASN A 231 25.34 -7.51 9.57
N ASP A 232 26.53 -7.00 9.24
CA ASP A 232 27.55 -7.75 8.50
C ASP A 232 27.95 -9.05 9.17
N SER A 233 27.98 -9.10 10.51
CA SER A 233 28.30 -10.28 11.28
C SER A 233 27.11 -11.24 11.48
N GLN A 234 25.94 -10.91 10.96
CA GLN A 234 24.69 -11.67 11.06
C GLN A 234 24.28 -11.98 12.53
N THR A 235 24.64 -11.09 13.44
CA THR A 235 24.33 -11.21 14.87
C THR A 235 23.16 -10.33 15.32
N VAL A 236 22.86 -9.26 14.57
CA VAL A 236 21.78 -8.32 14.86
C VAL A 236 20.81 -8.29 13.72
N TYR A 237 19.57 -8.66 13.97
CA TYR A 237 18.47 -8.59 13.03
C TYR A 237 17.90 -7.17 13.00
N TYR A 238 17.78 -6.59 11.80
CA TYR A 238 17.25 -5.23 11.60
C TYR A 238 15.80 -5.21 11.10
N GLY A 239 15.33 -6.29 10.48
CA GLY A 239 13.97 -6.37 10.01
C GLY A 239 13.79 -7.26 8.77
N THR A 240 12.55 -7.31 8.30
CA THR A 240 12.15 -8.04 7.09
C THR A 240 11.79 -7.04 6.00
N GLN A 241 12.28 -7.28 4.79
CA GLN A 241 11.92 -6.55 3.60
C GLN A 241 10.97 -7.37 2.74
N HIS A 242 10.07 -6.70 2.05
CA HIS A 242 9.06 -7.31 1.19
C HIS A 242 9.18 -6.78 -0.24
N LYS A 243 8.92 -7.63 -1.23
CA LYS A 243 8.71 -7.25 -2.63
C LYS A 243 7.68 -8.16 -3.28
N THR A 244 7.29 -7.85 -4.49
CA THR A 244 6.44 -8.71 -5.34
C THR A 244 7.17 -9.11 -6.61
N MET A 245 6.68 -10.17 -7.22
CA MET A 245 7.11 -10.62 -8.56
C MET A 245 5.92 -11.24 -9.30
#